data_627186281b9ba53cc616a77031971b89
#
_entry.id   627186281b9ba53cc616a77031971b89
#
_cell.length_a   1.000
_cell.length_b   1.000
_cell.length_c   1.000
_cell.angle_alpha   90.00
_cell.angle_beta   90.00
_cell.angle_gamma   90.00
#
_symmetry.space_group_name_H-M   'P 1'
#
loop_
_entity.id
_entity.type
_entity.pdbx_description
1 polymer ?
#
loop_
_entity_poly.entity_id
_entity_poly.type
_entity_poly.pdbx_seq_one_letter_code
_entity_poly.pdbx_strand_id
1 'polypeptide(L)'
;MRLARCNLLFHIQSLFLKVSRIMHVIINDVVDFIQYCYYAKIKSKESFVFQGRTYRYFYHRYNTTWKNERAVEIPIIWHIVIENYRRGKKILEVGNVLSHYFHIGHDVVDKYEKAKGVINEDVVNFSSSKKYDLIVSISTLEHVGWDEKPREPDKILRAIKHLKDLLSPGGKIIVTLPLGYNPEIDNFLKDGRLRFDKQYYLKRITKDNKWIETSWDNVRDVKYGEPFPYANGLLIGIIERK
;
A
#
# COMPACT_ATOMS: atom_id res chain seq x y z
N MET A 1 43.92 19.42 -30.87
CA MET A 1 43.58 17.99 -31.09
C MET A 1 43.30 17.18 -29.83
N ARG A 2 44.03 17.31 -28.70
CA ARG A 2 43.75 16.52 -27.46
C ARG A 2 42.39 16.81 -26.79
N LEU A 3 41.96 18.07 -26.73
CA LEU A 3 40.69 18.49 -26.14
C LEU A 3 39.44 17.93 -26.89
N ALA A 4 39.50 17.91 -28.23
CA ALA A 4 38.40 17.39 -29.04
C ALA A 4 38.23 15.86 -28.90
N ARG A 5 39.33 15.11 -28.73
CA ARG A 5 39.30 13.68 -28.46
C ARG A 5 38.71 13.35 -27.06
N CYS A 6 39.02 14.19 -26.06
CA CYS A 6 38.49 14.02 -24.70
C CYS A 6 36.98 14.24 -24.67
N ASN A 7 36.47 15.26 -25.35
CA ASN A 7 35.02 15.52 -25.46
C ASN A 7 34.27 14.41 -26.22
N LEU A 8 34.88 13.86 -27.29
CA LEU A 8 34.29 12.77 -28.05
C LEU A 8 34.17 11.48 -27.20
N LEU A 9 35.21 11.12 -26.45
CA LEU A 9 35.21 9.97 -25.54
C LEU A 9 34.15 10.12 -24.43
N PHE A 10 34.02 11.31 -23.86
CA PHE A 10 33.02 11.61 -22.86
C PHE A 10 31.56 11.45 -23.40
N HIS A 11 31.33 11.94 -24.63
CA HIS A 11 30.05 11.77 -25.31
C HIS A 11 29.73 10.31 -25.62
N ILE A 12 30.71 9.52 -26.07
CA ILE A 12 30.55 8.10 -26.34
C ILE A 12 30.25 7.34 -25.06
N GLN A 13 30.96 7.61 -23.96
CA GLN A 13 30.67 7.01 -22.65
C GLN A 13 29.27 7.36 -22.13
N SER A 14 28.87 8.64 -22.25
CA SER A 14 27.54 9.09 -21.87
C SER A 14 26.42 8.40 -22.67
N LEU A 15 26.63 8.25 -23.99
CA LEU A 15 25.71 7.54 -24.87
C LEU A 15 25.61 6.06 -24.51
N PHE A 16 26.77 5.42 -24.28
CA PHE A 16 26.81 4.00 -23.87
C PHE A 16 26.06 3.76 -22.55
N LEU A 17 26.23 4.64 -21.55
CA LEU A 17 25.52 4.57 -20.27
C LEU A 17 24.01 4.76 -20.45
N LYS A 18 23.59 5.68 -21.33
CA LYS A 18 22.15 5.87 -21.65
C LYS A 18 21.55 4.64 -22.31
N VAL A 19 22.24 4.08 -23.32
CA VAL A 19 21.79 2.87 -24.02
C VAL A 19 21.72 1.68 -23.06
N SER A 20 22.73 1.49 -22.21
CA SER A 20 22.76 0.45 -21.20
C SER A 20 21.58 0.57 -20.21
N ARG A 21 21.27 1.79 -19.76
CA ARG A 21 20.09 2.03 -18.89
C ARG A 21 18.77 1.70 -19.59
N ILE A 22 18.61 2.14 -20.83
CA ILE A 22 17.40 1.84 -21.62
C ILE A 22 17.25 0.32 -21.81
N MET A 23 18.32 -0.37 -22.19
CA MET A 23 18.31 -1.83 -22.32
C MET A 23 17.95 -2.53 -21.00
N HIS A 24 18.50 -2.05 -19.88
CA HIS A 24 18.17 -2.61 -18.56
C HIS A 24 16.68 -2.44 -18.20
N VAL A 25 16.10 -1.27 -18.49
CA VAL A 25 14.66 -1.02 -18.29
C VAL A 25 13.82 -1.97 -19.16
N ILE A 26 14.14 -2.10 -20.46
CA ILE A 26 13.40 -2.98 -21.37
C ILE A 26 13.49 -4.46 -20.92
N ILE A 27 14.68 -4.92 -20.52
CA ILE A 27 14.84 -6.29 -20.03
C ILE A 27 14.02 -6.50 -18.77
N ASN A 28 14.00 -5.57 -17.82
CA ASN A 28 13.20 -5.68 -16.62
C ASN A 28 11.71 -5.71 -16.93
N ASP A 29 11.23 -4.86 -17.85
CA ASP A 29 9.83 -4.85 -18.28
C ASP A 29 9.40 -6.17 -18.92
N VAL A 30 10.27 -6.78 -19.75
CA VAL A 30 10.02 -8.09 -20.35
C VAL A 30 9.99 -9.19 -19.29
N VAL A 31 10.93 -9.18 -18.35
CA VAL A 31 10.98 -10.13 -17.23
C VAL A 31 9.73 -10.00 -16.38
N ASP A 32 9.33 -8.77 -16.04
CA ASP A 32 8.12 -8.52 -15.25
C ASP A 32 6.85 -8.94 -16.00
N PHE A 33 6.80 -8.75 -17.31
CA PHE A 33 5.70 -9.23 -18.12
C PHE A 33 5.60 -10.79 -18.13
N ILE A 34 6.72 -11.47 -18.30
CA ILE A 34 6.77 -12.95 -18.26
C ILE A 34 6.35 -13.45 -16.87
N GLN A 35 6.86 -12.84 -15.79
CA GLN A 35 6.45 -13.15 -14.43
C GLN A 35 4.95 -12.92 -14.23
N TYR A 36 4.44 -11.78 -14.67
CA TYR A 36 3.00 -11.50 -14.59
C TYR A 36 2.17 -12.60 -15.28
N CYS A 37 2.54 -12.99 -16.50
CA CYS A 37 1.85 -14.05 -17.22
C CYS A 37 1.87 -15.38 -16.46
N TYR A 38 3.00 -15.72 -15.84
CA TYR A 38 3.14 -16.89 -14.99
C TYR A 38 2.19 -16.84 -13.79
N TYR A 39 2.23 -15.75 -13.02
CA TYR A 39 1.37 -15.59 -11.84
C TYR A 39 -0.10 -15.50 -12.21
N ALA A 40 -0.47 -14.71 -13.20
CA ALA A 40 -1.86 -14.50 -13.62
C ALA A 40 -2.51 -15.73 -14.26
N LYS A 41 -1.74 -16.62 -14.90
CA LYS A 41 -2.28 -17.81 -15.58
C LYS A 41 -2.05 -19.11 -14.79
N ILE A 42 -0.83 -19.32 -14.30
CA ILE A 42 -0.44 -20.56 -13.63
C ILE A 42 -0.75 -20.52 -12.13
N LYS A 43 -0.43 -19.39 -11.49
CA LYS A 43 -0.63 -19.19 -10.05
C LYS A 43 -1.99 -18.57 -9.67
N SER A 44 -2.86 -18.31 -10.66
CA SER A 44 -4.17 -17.65 -10.46
C SER A 44 -5.13 -18.34 -9.50
N LYS A 45 -4.93 -19.65 -9.27
CA LYS A 45 -5.74 -20.45 -8.34
C LYS A 45 -5.18 -20.46 -6.91
N GLU A 46 -3.97 -19.94 -6.71
CA GLU A 46 -3.37 -19.88 -5.38
C GLU A 46 -4.16 -18.94 -4.48
N SER A 47 -4.27 -19.33 -3.21
CA SER A 47 -5.08 -18.64 -2.22
C SER A 47 -4.38 -18.59 -0.87
N PHE A 48 -4.87 -17.72 -0.02
CA PHE A 48 -4.52 -17.63 1.39
C PHE A 48 -5.80 -17.52 2.23
N VAL A 49 -5.68 -17.80 3.51
CA VAL A 49 -6.80 -17.68 4.45
C VAL A 49 -6.58 -16.45 5.31
N PHE A 50 -7.63 -15.65 5.47
CA PHE A 50 -7.67 -14.52 6.39
C PHE A 50 -9.03 -14.46 7.07
N GLN A 51 -9.05 -14.45 8.40
CA GLN A 51 -10.26 -14.46 9.23
C GLN A 51 -11.28 -15.54 8.83
N GLY A 52 -10.77 -16.77 8.63
CA GLY A 52 -11.57 -17.92 8.26
C GLY A 52 -12.09 -17.90 6.82
N ARG A 53 -11.78 -16.88 6.03
CA ARG A 53 -12.17 -16.75 4.63
C ARG A 53 -11.01 -17.01 3.71
N THR A 54 -11.26 -17.75 2.62
CA THR A 54 -10.27 -17.98 1.58
C THR A 54 -10.33 -16.87 0.53
N TYR A 55 -9.18 -16.23 0.29
CA TYR A 55 -8.97 -15.23 -0.73
C TYR A 55 -7.99 -15.74 -1.77
N ARG A 56 -8.23 -15.42 -3.05
CA ARG A 56 -7.22 -15.60 -4.10
C ARG A 56 -6.19 -14.49 -4.02
N TYR A 57 -4.92 -14.80 -4.28
CA TYR A 57 -3.91 -13.77 -4.46
C TYR A 57 -4.27 -12.88 -5.64
N PHE A 58 -4.02 -11.57 -5.48
CA PHE A 58 -4.29 -10.58 -6.52
C PHE A 58 -3.02 -10.29 -7.31
N TYR A 59 -3.04 -10.63 -8.61
CA TYR A 59 -1.90 -10.45 -9.50
C TYR A 59 -2.23 -9.42 -10.58
N HIS A 60 -1.52 -8.30 -10.54
CA HIS A 60 -1.71 -7.20 -11.49
C HIS A 60 -0.37 -6.58 -11.87
N ARG A 61 -0.24 -6.07 -13.14
CA ARG A 61 1.00 -5.47 -13.64
C ARG A 61 1.35 -4.18 -12.91
N TYR A 62 0.35 -3.32 -12.71
CA TYR A 62 0.56 -2.10 -11.92
C TYR A 62 1.07 -2.48 -10.53
N ASN A 63 2.17 -1.83 -10.12
CA ASN A 63 2.88 -2.10 -8.88
C ASN A 63 3.33 -3.57 -8.69
N THR A 64 3.45 -4.37 -9.76
CA THR A 64 3.97 -5.76 -9.73
C THR A 64 3.49 -6.56 -8.52
N THR A 65 2.17 -6.61 -8.31
CA THR A 65 1.56 -7.07 -7.04
C THR A 65 1.96 -8.48 -6.63
N TRP A 66 2.40 -9.34 -7.54
CA TRP A 66 2.94 -10.67 -7.21
C TRP A 66 4.24 -10.64 -6.41
N LYS A 67 4.89 -9.48 -6.27
CA LYS A 67 6.16 -9.32 -5.53
C LYS A 67 5.98 -8.78 -4.12
N ASN A 68 4.82 -8.17 -3.81
CA ASN A 68 4.62 -7.37 -2.62
C ASN A 68 3.29 -7.65 -1.90
N GLU A 69 3.02 -6.93 -0.84
CA GLU A 69 1.85 -7.02 0.03
C GLU A 69 0.53 -6.74 -0.68
N ARG A 70 0.54 -6.01 -1.80
CA ARG A 70 -0.68 -5.75 -2.59
C ARG A 70 -1.38 -7.04 -3.02
N ALA A 71 -0.65 -8.14 -3.15
CA ALA A 71 -1.22 -9.45 -3.47
C ALA A 71 -2.26 -9.92 -2.45
N VAL A 72 -2.16 -9.51 -1.20
CA VAL A 72 -3.08 -9.88 -0.11
C VAL A 72 -3.96 -8.72 0.35
N GLU A 73 -3.46 -7.49 0.35
CA GLU A 73 -4.22 -6.31 0.76
C GLU A 73 -5.42 -6.06 -0.16
N ILE A 74 -5.16 -6.05 -1.47
CA ILE A 74 -6.17 -5.71 -2.46
C ILE A 74 -7.39 -6.63 -2.38
N PRO A 75 -7.27 -7.97 -2.39
CA PRO A 75 -8.46 -8.81 -2.32
C PRO A 75 -9.21 -8.70 -1.00
N ILE A 76 -8.53 -8.45 0.12
CA ILE A 76 -9.17 -8.25 1.43
C ILE A 76 -9.97 -6.94 1.41
N ILE A 77 -9.32 -5.82 1.10
CA ILE A 77 -9.95 -4.50 1.16
C ILE A 77 -11.03 -4.34 0.09
N TRP A 78 -10.76 -4.81 -1.14
CA TRP A 78 -11.75 -4.76 -2.21
C TRP A 78 -13.02 -5.54 -1.89
N HIS A 79 -12.89 -6.70 -1.26
CA HIS A 79 -14.03 -7.46 -0.78
C HIS A 79 -14.91 -6.64 0.18
N ILE A 80 -14.27 -5.96 1.16
CA ILE A 80 -14.97 -5.11 2.13
C ILE A 80 -15.63 -3.92 1.42
N VAL A 81 -14.94 -3.28 0.50
CA VAL A 81 -15.47 -2.14 -0.28
C VAL A 81 -16.70 -2.57 -1.09
N ILE A 82 -16.66 -3.70 -1.80
CA ILE A 82 -17.80 -4.21 -2.58
C ILE A 82 -19.01 -4.52 -1.69
N GLU A 83 -18.80 -5.11 -0.51
CA GLU A 83 -19.89 -5.36 0.42
C GLU A 83 -20.56 -4.06 0.89
N ASN A 84 -19.77 -3.01 1.11
CA ASN A 84 -20.29 -1.71 1.50
C ASN A 84 -20.97 -0.98 0.33
N TYR A 85 -20.48 -1.10 -0.90
CA TYR A 85 -21.17 -0.59 -2.10
C TYR A 85 -22.58 -1.21 -2.24
N ARG A 86 -22.68 -2.54 -2.09
CA ARG A 86 -23.97 -3.24 -2.18
C ARG A 86 -24.99 -2.78 -1.13
N ARG A 87 -24.52 -2.19 -0.03
CA ARG A 87 -25.34 -1.63 1.04
C ARG A 87 -25.58 -0.12 0.91
N GLY A 88 -25.14 0.49 -0.19
CA GLY A 88 -25.27 1.93 -0.43
C GLY A 88 -24.47 2.82 0.54
N LYS A 89 -23.40 2.29 1.12
CA LYS A 89 -22.58 2.97 2.12
C LYS A 89 -21.68 4.03 1.49
N LYS A 90 -21.49 5.15 2.21
CA LYS A 90 -20.57 6.22 1.82
C LYS A 90 -19.15 5.81 2.20
N ILE A 91 -18.26 5.79 1.21
CA ILE A 91 -16.88 5.33 1.36
C ILE A 91 -15.91 6.47 1.06
N LEU A 92 -14.84 6.57 1.84
CA LEU A 92 -13.66 7.39 1.57
C LEU A 92 -12.44 6.48 1.47
N GLU A 93 -11.63 6.66 0.46
CA GLU A 93 -10.30 6.06 0.35
C GLU A 93 -9.24 7.13 0.64
N VAL A 94 -8.29 6.81 1.53
CA VAL A 94 -7.12 7.64 1.83
C VAL A 94 -5.91 7.02 1.14
N GLY A 95 -5.36 7.75 0.17
CA GLY A 95 -4.40 7.23 -0.81
C GLY A 95 -5.11 6.63 -2.03
N ASN A 96 -4.70 7.04 -3.23
CA ASN A 96 -5.33 6.56 -4.46
C ASN A 96 -4.77 5.19 -4.88
N VAL A 97 -5.28 4.11 -4.34
CA VAL A 97 -4.77 2.75 -4.60
C VAL A 97 -5.74 1.94 -5.45
N LEU A 98 -7.02 1.90 -5.07
CA LEU A 98 -7.99 1.01 -5.73
C LEU A 98 -8.32 1.43 -7.16
N SER A 99 -8.26 2.72 -7.49
CA SER A 99 -8.53 3.24 -8.84
C SER A 99 -7.56 2.69 -9.91
N HIS A 100 -6.36 2.26 -9.50
CA HIS A 100 -5.38 1.63 -10.40
C HIS A 100 -5.75 0.22 -10.82
N TYR A 101 -6.70 -0.39 -10.12
CA TYR A 101 -7.08 -1.79 -10.32
C TYR A 101 -8.54 -1.96 -10.71
N PHE A 102 -9.41 -1.05 -10.26
CA PHE A 102 -10.86 -1.17 -10.39
C PHE A 102 -11.50 0.15 -10.78
N HIS A 103 -12.66 0.06 -11.39
CA HIS A 103 -13.54 1.24 -11.49
C HIS A 103 -14.17 1.49 -10.12
N ILE A 104 -13.89 2.64 -9.54
CA ILE A 104 -14.37 3.05 -8.22
C ILE A 104 -15.39 4.18 -8.33
N GLY A 105 -16.33 4.25 -7.38
CA GLY A 105 -17.37 5.27 -7.31
C GLY A 105 -17.41 6.00 -5.96
N HIS A 106 -16.35 5.89 -5.14
CA HIS A 106 -16.25 6.55 -3.84
C HIS A 106 -15.31 7.76 -3.89
N ASP A 107 -15.35 8.57 -2.85
CA ASP A 107 -14.45 9.71 -2.69
C ASP A 107 -13.01 9.20 -2.40
N VAL A 108 -12.01 9.82 -3.02
CA VAL A 108 -10.59 9.54 -2.79
C VAL A 108 -9.87 10.82 -2.41
N VAL A 109 -9.09 10.78 -1.34
CA VAL A 109 -8.17 11.84 -0.95
C VAL A 109 -6.73 11.34 -1.03
N ASP A 110 -5.90 12.06 -1.78
CA ASP A 110 -4.46 11.78 -1.91
C ASP A 110 -3.69 13.09 -2.02
N LYS A 111 -2.66 13.25 -1.20
CA LYS A 111 -1.88 14.49 -1.14
C LYS A 111 -1.08 14.75 -2.42
N TYR A 112 -0.58 13.71 -3.05
CA TYR A 112 0.44 13.79 -4.09
C TYR A 112 -0.05 13.37 -5.47
N GLU A 113 -0.88 12.35 -5.54
CA GLU A 113 -1.33 11.81 -6.81
C GLU A 113 -2.44 12.66 -7.44
N LYS A 114 -2.13 13.26 -8.60
CA LYS A 114 -3.07 14.06 -9.37
C LYS A 114 -3.75 13.19 -10.43
N ALA A 115 -4.95 12.71 -10.12
CA ALA A 115 -5.77 11.93 -11.03
C ALA A 115 -7.22 12.45 -11.05
N LYS A 116 -7.97 12.09 -12.09
CA LYS A 116 -9.38 12.50 -12.23
C LYS A 116 -10.19 11.88 -11.07
N GLY A 117 -10.91 12.74 -10.33
CA GLY A 117 -11.74 12.30 -9.20
C GLY A 117 -11.00 12.18 -7.87
N VAL A 118 -9.69 12.43 -7.84
CA VAL A 118 -8.89 12.48 -6.61
C VAL A 118 -8.91 13.89 -6.05
N ILE A 119 -9.20 14.01 -4.76
CA ILE A 119 -9.11 15.25 -3.99
C ILE A 119 -7.68 15.39 -3.51
N ASN A 120 -6.95 16.37 -4.06
CA ASN A 120 -5.54 16.58 -3.70
C ASN A 120 -5.43 17.42 -2.44
N GLU A 121 -5.47 16.77 -1.30
CA GLU A 121 -5.38 17.40 0.01
C GLU A 121 -4.64 16.51 1.00
N ASP A 122 -3.96 17.13 1.97
CA ASP A 122 -3.35 16.39 3.07
C ASP A 122 -4.45 15.84 3.97
N VAL A 123 -4.38 14.55 4.29
CA VAL A 123 -5.41 13.85 5.08
C VAL A 123 -5.69 14.51 6.43
N VAL A 124 -4.71 15.18 7.04
CA VAL A 124 -4.90 15.88 8.34
C VAL A 124 -5.67 17.18 8.21
N ASN A 125 -5.77 17.73 7.00
CA ASN A 125 -6.48 18.98 6.70
C ASN A 125 -7.76 18.73 5.90
N PHE A 126 -7.94 17.55 5.35
CA PHE A 126 -9.08 17.20 4.51
C PHE A 126 -10.40 17.45 5.23
N SER A 127 -11.25 18.25 4.64
CA SER A 127 -12.57 18.57 5.18
C SER A 127 -13.68 18.07 4.25
N SER A 128 -14.74 17.54 4.84
CA SER A 128 -15.91 17.08 4.10
C SER A 128 -17.18 17.40 4.89
N SER A 129 -18.19 17.90 4.19
CA SER A 129 -19.55 18.01 4.74
C SER A 129 -20.23 16.65 4.91
N LYS A 130 -19.69 15.62 4.23
CA LYS A 130 -20.18 14.23 4.33
C LYS A 130 -19.54 13.55 5.54
N LYS A 131 -20.28 12.62 6.14
CA LYS A 131 -19.73 11.58 7.01
C LYS A 131 -19.68 10.27 6.24
N TYR A 132 -18.71 9.44 6.56
CA TYR A 132 -18.44 8.19 5.85
C TYR A 132 -18.76 6.98 6.71
N ASP A 133 -19.39 5.97 6.13
CA ASP A 133 -19.67 4.70 6.79
C ASP A 133 -18.45 3.79 6.81
N LEU A 134 -17.57 3.94 5.81
CA LEU A 134 -16.33 3.23 5.68
C LEU A 134 -15.22 4.19 5.21
N ILE A 135 -14.10 4.17 5.90
CA ILE A 135 -12.85 4.79 5.44
C ILE A 135 -11.83 3.68 5.27
N VAL A 136 -11.18 3.61 4.11
CA VAL A 136 -10.11 2.64 3.83
C VAL A 136 -8.81 3.35 3.53
N SER A 137 -7.70 2.77 3.97
CA SER A 137 -6.35 3.21 3.58
C SER A 137 -5.47 1.99 3.40
N ILE A 138 -4.86 1.87 2.22
CA ILE A 138 -4.11 0.68 1.82
C ILE A 138 -2.64 1.06 1.67
N SER A 139 -1.81 0.68 2.64
CA SER A 139 -0.37 1.01 2.69
C SER A 139 -0.10 2.43 2.18
N THR A 140 -0.66 3.40 2.92
CA THR A 140 -0.58 4.83 2.63
C THR A 140 -0.28 5.63 3.90
N LEU A 141 -0.94 5.31 5.01
CA LEU A 141 -0.78 6.08 6.24
C LEU A 141 0.63 5.97 6.85
N GLU A 142 1.39 4.92 6.53
CA GLU A 142 2.79 4.80 6.96
C GLU A 142 3.70 5.87 6.39
N HIS A 143 3.31 6.48 5.26
CA HIS A 143 4.05 7.58 4.63
C HIS A 143 3.75 8.95 5.27
N VAL A 144 2.59 9.09 5.93
CA VAL A 144 2.11 10.36 6.49
C VAL A 144 3.03 10.83 7.61
N GLY A 145 3.69 11.97 7.38
CA GLY A 145 4.68 12.57 8.28
C GLY A 145 6.06 11.89 8.23
N TRP A 146 6.18 10.69 7.68
CA TRP A 146 7.46 9.97 7.59
C TRP A 146 8.26 10.32 6.35
N ASP A 147 7.64 10.26 5.17
CA ASP A 147 8.30 10.56 3.89
C ASP A 147 8.22 12.05 3.54
N GLU A 148 7.72 12.88 4.44
CA GLU A 148 7.59 14.32 4.28
C GLU A 148 8.85 15.08 4.77
N LYS A 149 9.01 16.32 4.31
CA LYS A 149 10.06 17.22 4.75
C LYS A 149 9.44 18.56 5.18
N PRO A 150 9.60 18.97 6.44
CA PRO A 150 10.22 18.22 7.55
C PRO A 150 9.42 16.98 7.93
N ARG A 151 10.10 15.99 8.56
CA ARG A 151 9.41 14.82 9.13
C ARG A 151 8.57 15.23 10.35
N GLU A 152 7.38 14.66 10.44
CA GLU A 152 6.45 14.85 11.55
C GLU A 152 5.96 13.47 12.04
N PRO A 153 6.73 12.77 12.91
CA PRO A 153 6.41 11.39 13.30
C PRO A 153 4.99 11.18 13.83
N ASP A 154 4.48 12.15 14.62
CA ASP A 154 3.14 12.06 15.23
C ASP A 154 2.00 12.41 14.25
N LYS A 155 2.29 12.79 13.02
CA LYS A 155 1.28 13.22 12.06
C LYS A 155 0.28 12.12 11.74
N ILE A 156 0.71 10.85 11.69
CA ILE A 156 -0.20 9.72 11.52
C ILE A 156 -1.24 9.63 12.63
N LEU A 157 -0.87 9.92 13.89
CA LEU A 157 -1.82 9.91 15.01
C LEU A 157 -2.89 10.99 14.84
N ARG A 158 -2.48 12.18 14.36
CA ARG A 158 -3.40 13.28 14.02
C ARG A 158 -4.30 12.89 12.85
N ALA A 159 -3.75 12.25 11.82
CA ALA A 159 -4.52 11.77 10.67
C ALA A 159 -5.61 10.77 11.11
N ILE A 160 -5.26 9.76 11.90
CA ILE A 160 -6.23 8.77 12.39
C ILE A 160 -7.29 9.40 13.28
N LYS A 161 -6.90 10.35 14.17
CA LYS A 161 -7.86 11.10 14.98
C LYS A 161 -8.83 11.87 14.09
N HIS A 162 -8.32 12.58 13.11
CA HIS A 162 -9.12 13.35 12.16
C HIS A 162 -10.08 12.45 11.35
N LEU A 163 -9.59 11.31 10.85
CA LEU A 163 -10.42 10.36 10.13
C LEU A 163 -11.56 9.79 11.00
N LYS A 164 -11.35 9.60 12.31
CA LYS A 164 -12.42 9.21 13.23
C LYS A 164 -13.55 10.25 13.27
N ASP A 165 -13.20 11.54 13.20
CA ASP A 165 -14.18 12.62 13.20
C ASP A 165 -15.00 12.65 11.90
N LEU A 166 -14.50 12.11 10.81
CA LEU A 166 -15.20 11.99 9.51
C LEU A 166 -16.13 10.78 9.44
N LEU A 167 -16.08 9.84 10.38
CA LEU A 167 -16.97 8.68 10.39
C LEU A 167 -18.41 9.06 10.74
N SER A 168 -19.37 8.36 10.13
CA SER A 168 -20.76 8.27 10.62
C SER A 168 -20.83 7.49 11.94
N PRO A 169 -21.88 7.64 12.77
CA PRO A 169 -22.14 6.70 13.86
C PRO A 169 -22.20 5.25 13.33
N GLY A 170 -21.50 4.33 13.97
CA GLY A 170 -21.34 2.94 13.51
C GLY A 170 -20.43 2.75 12.30
N GLY A 171 -19.81 3.82 11.81
CA GLY A 171 -18.81 3.77 10.72
C GLY A 171 -17.49 3.15 11.16
N LYS A 172 -16.66 2.76 10.18
CA LYS A 172 -15.39 2.06 10.42
C LYS A 172 -14.26 2.66 9.59
N ILE A 173 -13.06 2.68 10.18
CA ILE A 173 -11.80 2.85 9.45
C ILE A 173 -11.14 1.49 9.35
N ILE A 174 -10.66 1.14 8.16
CA ILE A 174 -9.86 -0.06 7.93
C ILE A 174 -8.57 0.36 7.25
N VAL A 175 -7.46 0.04 7.86
CA VAL A 175 -6.13 0.37 7.33
C VAL A 175 -5.30 -0.89 7.15
N THR A 176 -4.43 -0.88 6.17
CA THR A 176 -3.33 -1.82 6.07
C THR A 176 -2.02 -1.06 6.24
N LEU A 177 -1.10 -1.60 7.03
CA LEU A 177 0.19 -0.99 7.33
C LEU A 177 1.30 -2.04 7.21
N PRO A 178 2.26 -1.87 6.29
CA PRO A 178 3.46 -2.70 6.22
C PRO A 178 4.34 -2.43 7.44
N LEU A 179 4.58 -3.47 8.23
CA LEU A 179 5.41 -3.39 9.43
C LEU A 179 6.90 -3.31 9.05
N GLY A 180 7.67 -2.58 9.86
CA GLY A 180 9.10 -2.35 9.64
C GLY A 180 9.43 -1.30 8.59
N TYR A 181 8.44 -0.67 7.94
CA TYR A 181 8.66 0.43 6.99
C TYR A 181 8.88 1.77 7.72
N ASN A 182 7.99 2.10 8.62
CA ASN A 182 8.05 3.31 9.44
C ASN A 182 8.26 2.91 10.90
N PRO A 183 9.48 3.05 11.44
CA PRO A 183 9.81 2.62 12.79
C PRO A 183 9.03 3.38 13.87
N GLU A 184 8.56 4.60 13.60
CA GLU A 184 7.74 5.34 14.56
C GLU A 184 6.37 4.70 14.72
N ILE A 185 5.76 4.21 13.62
CA ILE A 185 4.50 3.47 13.70
C ILE A 185 4.70 2.17 14.47
N ASP A 186 5.78 1.43 14.22
CA ASP A 186 6.09 0.21 14.96
C ASP A 186 6.23 0.49 16.45
N ASN A 187 6.88 1.61 16.83
CA ASN A 187 6.98 2.06 18.22
C ASN A 187 5.61 2.44 18.78
N PHE A 188 4.77 3.16 18.04
CA PHE A 188 3.42 3.55 18.48
C PHE A 188 2.50 2.34 18.67
N LEU A 189 2.67 1.29 17.88
CA LEU A 189 1.97 0.03 18.07
C LEU A 189 2.47 -0.71 19.33
N LYS A 190 3.79 -0.74 19.55
CA LYS A 190 4.42 -1.39 20.70
C LYS A 190 4.06 -0.73 22.04
N ASP A 191 4.06 0.60 22.09
CA ASP A 191 3.76 1.38 23.30
C ASP A 191 2.26 1.72 23.47
N GLY A 192 1.43 1.38 22.47
CA GLY A 192 -0.01 1.55 22.51
C GLY A 192 -0.50 2.97 22.26
N ARG A 193 0.34 3.88 21.73
CA ARG A 193 -0.09 5.20 21.24
C ARG A 193 -0.96 5.09 20.00
N LEU A 194 -0.68 4.13 19.12
CA LEU A 194 -1.53 3.75 18.00
C LEU A 194 -2.29 2.48 18.35
N ARG A 195 -3.61 2.59 18.50
CA ARG A 195 -4.49 1.46 18.84
C ARG A 195 -5.64 1.34 17.86
N PHE A 196 -5.96 0.10 17.54
CA PHE A 196 -7.14 -0.28 16.77
C PHE A 196 -8.06 -1.12 17.66
N ASP A 197 -9.36 -1.07 17.40
CA ASP A 197 -10.34 -1.90 18.12
C ASP A 197 -10.16 -3.39 17.78
N LYS A 198 -9.74 -3.68 16.53
CA LYS A 198 -9.32 -5.02 16.09
C LYS A 198 -8.04 -4.92 15.28
N GLN A 199 -7.16 -5.87 15.50
CA GLN A 199 -5.86 -5.97 14.82
C GLN A 199 -5.66 -7.39 14.33
N TYR A 200 -5.32 -7.51 13.06
CA TYR A 200 -5.00 -8.78 12.43
C TYR A 200 -3.65 -8.65 11.74
N TYR A 201 -2.94 -9.75 11.64
CA TYR A 201 -1.59 -9.74 11.12
C TYR A 201 -1.41 -10.82 10.08
N LEU A 202 -0.73 -10.47 8.99
CA LEU A 202 -0.25 -11.41 7.99
C LEU A 202 1.27 -11.38 7.96
N LYS A 203 1.89 -12.56 7.82
CA LYS A 203 3.34 -12.73 7.67
C LYS A 203 3.66 -13.35 6.34
N ARG A 204 4.59 -12.75 5.61
CA ARG A 204 5.15 -13.35 4.41
C ARG A 204 6.12 -14.46 4.81
N ILE A 205 5.97 -15.63 4.22
CA ILE A 205 6.73 -16.85 4.61
C ILE A 205 7.64 -17.37 3.51
N THR A 206 7.50 -16.87 2.26
CA THR A 206 8.32 -17.34 1.13
C THR A 206 8.73 -16.21 0.20
N LYS A 207 9.77 -16.46 -0.60
CA LYS A 207 10.25 -15.56 -1.64
C LYS A 207 9.21 -15.32 -2.75
N ASP A 208 8.39 -16.32 -3.05
CA ASP A 208 7.30 -16.26 -4.05
C ASP A 208 5.99 -15.70 -3.48
N ASN A 209 6.12 -14.88 -2.42
CA ASN A 209 5.06 -14.04 -1.88
C ASN A 209 3.86 -14.79 -1.27
N LYS A 210 4.12 -15.90 -0.55
CA LYS A 210 3.09 -16.59 0.25
C LYS A 210 2.92 -15.93 1.60
N TRP A 211 1.68 -15.83 2.02
CA TRP A 211 1.31 -15.17 3.27
C TRP A 211 0.43 -16.07 4.13
N ILE A 212 0.59 -15.95 5.45
CA ILE A 212 -0.23 -16.62 6.45
C ILE A 212 -0.74 -15.61 7.49
N GLU A 213 -1.92 -15.84 8.00
CA GLU A 213 -2.40 -15.12 9.19
C GLU A 213 -1.61 -15.57 10.42
N THR A 214 -1.31 -14.62 11.31
CA THR A 214 -0.45 -14.86 12.46
C THR A 214 -0.75 -13.91 13.62
N SER A 215 -0.01 -14.02 14.74
CA SER A 215 -0.09 -13.12 15.88
C SER A 215 0.91 -11.97 15.80
N TRP A 216 0.70 -10.94 16.62
CA TRP A 216 1.61 -9.81 16.80
C TRP A 216 3.04 -10.24 17.11
N ASP A 217 3.23 -11.21 18.01
CA ASP A 217 4.55 -11.67 18.42
C ASP A 217 5.40 -12.21 17.27
N ASN A 218 4.78 -12.71 16.22
CA ASN A 218 5.47 -13.23 15.04
C ASN A 218 5.85 -12.15 14.01
N VAL A 219 5.32 -10.93 14.15
CA VAL A 219 5.53 -9.84 13.17
C VAL A 219 6.03 -8.53 13.76
N ARG A 220 6.03 -8.36 15.08
CA ARG A 220 6.39 -7.11 15.76
C ARG A 220 7.82 -6.62 15.50
N ASP A 221 8.71 -7.52 15.11
CA ASP A 221 10.12 -7.23 14.88
C ASP A 221 10.57 -7.52 13.44
N VAL A 222 9.61 -7.68 12.51
CA VAL A 222 9.93 -7.84 11.10
C VAL A 222 10.52 -6.54 10.54
N LYS A 223 11.37 -6.69 9.54
CA LYS A 223 11.93 -5.57 8.81
C LYS A 223 11.30 -5.49 7.42
N TYR A 224 11.06 -4.28 6.96
CA TYR A 224 10.69 -4.06 5.58
C TYR A 224 11.89 -4.34 4.67
N GLY A 225 11.68 -5.09 3.59
CA GLY A 225 12.74 -5.45 2.67
C GLY A 225 13.59 -6.66 3.06
N GLU A 226 13.42 -7.23 4.28
CA GLU A 226 14.16 -8.38 4.79
C GLU A 226 13.24 -9.39 5.47
N PRO A 227 13.39 -10.70 5.22
CA PRO A 227 14.34 -11.38 4.33
C PRO A 227 13.94 -11.31 2.84
N PHE A 228 12.74 -10.82 2.53
CA PHE A 228 12.26 -10.67 1.17
C PHE A 228 12.04 -9.19 0.85
N PRO A 229 12.22 -8.74 -0.41
CA PRO A 229 11.88 -7.39 -0.82
C PRO A 229 10.44 -7.01 -0.47
N TYR A 230 10.18 -5.72 -0.17
CA TYR A 230 8.88 -5.19 0.29
C TYR A 230 8.48 -5.67 1.69
N ALA A 231 7.18 -5.63 2.02
CA ALA A 231 6.70 -6.00 3.34
C ALA A 231 6.86 -7.51 3.63
N ASN A 232 7.28 -7.81 4.86
CA ASN A 232 7.38 -9.16 5.40
C ASN A 232 6.39 -9.41 6.55
N GLY A 233 5.77 -8.34 7.04
CA GLY A 233 4.67 -8.33 7.98
C GLY A 233 3.68 -7.25 7.60
N LEU A 234 2.40 -7.52 7.77
CA LEU A 234 1.31 -6.62 7.46
C LEU A 234 0.32 -6.59 8.62
N LEU A 235 0.00 -5.38 9.10
CA LEU A 235 -1.10 -5.13 10.00
C LEU A 235 -2.36 -4.78 9.20
N ILE A 236 -3.50 -5.35 9.58
CA ILE A 236 -4.83 -4.89 9.17
C ILE A 236 -5.53 -4.40 10.43
N GLY A 237 -5.67 -3.07 10.55
CA GLY A 237 -6.24 -2.40 11.70
C GLY A 237 -7.66 -1.93 11.43
N ILE A 238 -8.56 -2.12 12.40
CA ILE A 238 -9.95 -1.66 12.32
C ILE A 238 -10.25 -0.76 13.51
N ILE A 239 -10.82 0.41 13.23
CA ILE A 239 -11.36 1.34 14.21
C ILE A 239 -12.86 1.45 13.97
N GLU A 240 -13.67 1.36 15.02
CA GLU A 240 -15.13 1.44 14.97
C GLU A 240 -15.60 2.68 15.72
N ARG A 241 -16.42 3.52 15.07
CA ARG A 241 -17.10 4.63 15.77
C ARG A 241 -18.37 4.11 16.41
N LYS A 242 -18.39 4.10 17.72
CA LYS A 242 -19.59 3.80 18.50
C LYS A 242 -20.65 4.89 18.36
#